data_b6fb539b5e2093fd1c577ff11eef3597
#
_entry.id   b6fb539b5e2093fd1c577ff11eef3597
#
_cell.length_a   1.000
_cell.length_b   1.000
_cell.length_c   1.000
_cell.angle_alpha   90.00
_cell.angle_beta   90.00
_cell.angle_gamma   90.00
#
_symmetry.space_group_name_H-M   'P 1'
#
loop_
_entity.id
_entity.type
_entity.pdbx_description
1 polymer ?
#
loop_
_entity_poly.entity_id
_entity_poly.type
_entity_poly.pdbx_seq_one_letter_code
_entity_poly.pdbx_strand_id
1 'polypeptide(L)'
;NIEDAVERAEELRREMESFKERLREEQEMDWQDKKALEELLEKQEELKNELDEVKRANQIKNERLNEFSPQSERIMEKQEELQKIMNDVMSEELRELYEKMQELMEDMNPDELQKQLDKMDVGQDALEKELDRALEQFKQLEWEVKMEELVEELRDLAEKQDDLAKKTEGEELPGDQLKKEQETLNDAFDELKEK
;
A
#
# COMPACT_ATOMS: atom_id res chain seq x y z
N ASN A 1 -2.69 2.89 6.22
CA ASN A 1 -1.79 2.51 5.11
C ASN A 1 -2.29 1.23 4.42
N ILE A 2 -1.58 0.72 3.39
CA ILE A 2 -2.00 -0.51 2.68
C ILE A 2 -2.00 -1.73 3.61
N GLU A 3 -1.04 -1.86 4.53
CA GLU A 3 -0.99 -2.97 5.50
C GLU A 3 -2.21 -2.97 6.41
N ASP A 4 -2.58 -1.82 6.95
CA ASP A 4 -3.79 -1.69 7.79
C ASP A 4 -5.06 -2.07 7.00
N ALA A 5 -5.13 -1.70 5.72
CA ALA A 5 -6.26 -2.06 4.86
C ALA A 5 -6.33 -3.57 4.57
N VAL A 6 -5.19 -4.25 4.39
CA VAL A 6 -5.11 -5.71 4.24
C VAL A 6 -5.62 -6.40 5.51
N GLU A 7 -5.12 -6.00 6.69
CA GLU A 7 -5.55 -6.58 7.96
C GLU A 7 -7.05 -6.42 8.21
N ARG A 8 -7.60 -5.23 7.92
CA ARG A 8 -9.04 -4.97 8.04
C ARG A 8 -9.89 -5.75 7.04
N ALA A 9 -9.40 -5.93 5.81
CA ALA A 9 -10.10 -6.76 4.81
C ALA A 9 -10.18 -8.23 5.27
N GLU A 10 -9.09 -8.78 5.80
CA GLU A 10 -9.07 -10.14 6.36
C GLU A 10 -10.00 -10.29 7.57
N GLU A 11 -10.00 -9.30 8.48
CA GLU A 11 -10.88 -9.31 9.65
C GLU A 11 -12.35 -9.28 9.23
N LEU A 12 -12.70 -8.37 8.33
CA LEU A 12 -14.05 -8.24 7.81
C LEU A 12 -14.52 -9.52 7.12
N ARG A 13 -13.66 -10.17 6.34
CA ARG A 13 -13.98 -11.46 5.70
C ARG A 13 -14.30 -12.54 6.73
N ARG A 14 -13.48 -12.66 7.78
CA ARG A 14 -13.70 -13.64 8.86
C ARG A 14 -15.04 -13.40 9.61
N GLU A 15 -15.35 -12.15 9.88
CA GLU A 15 -16.61 -11.76 10.51
C GLU A 15 -17.82 -12.07 9.61
N MET A 16 -17.72 -11.78 8.31
CA MET A 16 -18.77 -12.11 7.33
C MET A 16 -18.99 -13.61 7.20
N GLU A 17 -17.92 -14.40 7.16
CA GLU A 17 -18.00 -15.86 7.12
C GLU A 17 -18.69 -16.41 8.37
N SER A 18 -18.33 -15.92 9.56
CA SER A 18 -18.99 -16.28 10.82
C SER A 18 -20.47 -15.89 10.84
N PHE A 19 -20.81 -14.71 10.35
CA PHE A 19 -22.20 -14.26 10.21
C PHE A 19 -23.00 -15.16 9.28
N LYS A 20 -22.43 -15.51 8.13
CA LYS A 20 -23.03 -16.38 7.12
C LYS A 20 -23.30 -17.79 7.66
N GLU A 21 -22.35 -18.37 8.44
CA GLU A 21 -22.55 -19.68 9.09
C GLU A 21 -23.71 -19.62 10.08
N ARG A 22 -23.76 -18.58 10.92
CA ARG A 22 -24.85 -18.38 11.87
C ARG A 22 -26.22 -18.27 11.18
N LEU A 23 -26.30 -17.50 10.12
CA LEU A 23 -27.53 -17.34 9.35
C LEU A 23 -28.02 -18.66 8.72
N ARG A 24 -27.10 -19.58 8.35
CA ARG A 24 -27.43 -20.91 7.85
C ARG A 24 -28.02 -21.82 8.93
N GLU A 25 -27.58 -21.68 10.17
CA GLU A 25 -28.02 -22.51 11.29
C GLU A 25 -29.40 -22.08 11.81
N GLU A 26 -29.69 -20.79 11.86
CA GLU A 26 -30.85 -20.24 12.56
C GLU A 26 -32.14 -20.14 11.73
N GLN A 27 -32.11 -20.33 10.42
CA GLN A 27 -33.24 -20.29 9.45
C GLN A 27 -34.14 -19.04 9.49
N GLU A 28 -34.06 -18.23 10.51
CA GLU A 28 -34.79 -16.97 10.69
C GLU A 28 -33.83 -15.87 11.16
N MET A 29 -33.95 -14.70 10.60
CA MET A 29 -33.20 -13.51 11.01
C MET A 29 -33.89 -12.84 12.20
N ASP A 30 -33.14 -12.63 13.29
CA ASP A 30 -33.59 -11.85 14.41
C ASP A 30 -33.06 -10.41 14.38
N TRP A 31 -33.41 -9.63 15.40
CA TRP A 31 -32.94 -8.24 15.51
C TRP A 31 -31.41 -8.15 15.74
N GLN A 32 -30.80 -9.14 16.38
CA GLN A 32 -29.36 -9.16 16.64
C GLN A 32 -28.59 -9.43 15.33
N ASP A 33 -29.12 -10.28 14.48
CA ASP A 33 -28.55 -10.55 13.15
C ASP A 33 -28.60 -9.33 12.26
N LYS A 34 -29.73 -8.61 12.28
CA LYS A 34 -29.84 -7.35 11.57
C LYS A 34 -28.78 -6.35 12.01
N LYS A 35 -28.60 -6.20 13.33
CA LYS A 35 -27.60 -5.30 13.88
C LYS A 35 -26.18 -5.72 13.54
N ALA A 36 -25.86 -7.02 13.58
CA ALA A 36 -24.56 -7.54 13.19
C ALA A 36 -24.26 -7.28 11.71
N LEU A 37 -25.27 -7.41 10.85
CA LEU A 37 -25.12 -7.09 9.42
C LEU A 37 -24.91 -5.59 9.19
N GLU A 38 -25.63 -4.72 9.93
CA GLU A 38 -25.39 -3.27 9.90
C GLU A 38 -23.95 -2.93 10.25
N GLU A 39 -23.39 -3.52 11.31
CA GLU A 39 -22.01 -3.32 11.75
C GLU A 39 -20.99 -3.80 10.68
N LEU A 40 -21.26 -4.93 10.01
CA LEU A 40 -20.43 -5.42 8.92
C LEU A 40 -20.42 -4.49 7.71
N LEU A 41 -21.59 -3.97 7.33
CA LEU A 41 -21.72 -3.00 6.23
C LEU A 41 -21.04 -1.67 6.55
N GLU A 42 -21.12 -1.20 7.81
CA GLU A 42 -20.41 -0.01 8.27
C GLU A 42 -18.89 -0.20 8.19
N LYS A 43 -18.35 -1.31 8.69
CA LYS A 43 -16.93 -1.65 8.57
C LYS A 43 -16.46 -1.72 7.11
N GLN A 44 -17.31 -2.21 6.22
CA GLN A 44 -17.00 -2.24 4.80
C GLN A 44 -16.93 -0.85 4.17
N GLU A 45 -17.81 0.05 4.53
CA GLU A 45 -17.77 1.44 4.07
C GLU A 45 -16.53 2.15 4.64
N GLU A 46 -16.13 1.86 5.87
CA GLU A 46 -14.89 2.37 6.47
C GLU A 46 -13.66 1.87 5.69
N LEU A 47 -13.60 0.58 5.35
CA LEU A 47 -12.52 0.00 4.57
C LEU A 47 -12.42 0.65 3.17
N LYS A 48 -13.55 0.85 2.51
CA LYS A 48 -13.62 1.55 1.22
C LYS A 48 -13.04 2.97 1.32
N ASN A 49 -13.44 3.73 2.32
CA ASN A 49 -12.95 5.09 2.54
C ASN A 49 -11.44 5.10 2.81
N GLU A 50 -10.93 4.16 3.59
CA GLU A 50 -9.50 4.02 3.84
C GLU A 50 -8.72 3.70 2.56
N LEU A 51 -9.23 2.79 1.72
CA LEU A 51 -8.62 2.46 0.43
C LEU A 51 -8.57 3.66 -0.53
N ASP A 52 -9.62 4.46 -0.56
CA ASP A 52 -9.65 5.70 -1.34
C ASP A 52 -8.62 6.72 -0.82
N GLU A 53 -8.41 6.82 0.50
CA GLU A 53 -7.36 7.65 1.09
C GLU A 53 -5.96 7.15 0.76
N VAL A 54 -5.70 5.84 0.89
CA VAL A 54 -4.41 5.22 0.53
C VAL A 54 -4.09 5.47 -0.95
N LYS A 55 -5.07 5.29 -1.83
CA LYS A 55 -4.94 5.55 -3.26
C LYS A 55 -4.54 7.00 -3.55
N ARG A 56 -5.23 7.96 -2.93
CA ARG A 56 -4.91 9.40 -3.07
C ARG A 56 -3.53 9.74 -2.52
N ALA A 57 -3.18 9.20 -1.35
CA ALA A 57 -1.88 9.42 -0.74
C ALA A 57 -0.73 8.88 -1.61
N ASN A 58 -0.91 7.69 -2.20
CA ASN A 58 0.05 7.12 -3.13
C ASN A 58 0.20 7.96 -4.40
N GLN A 59 -0.90 8.44 -4.97
CA GLN A 59 -0.87 9.31 -6.14
C GLN A 59 -0.10 10.60 -5.85
N ILE A 60 -0.38 11.29 -4.75
CA ILE A 60 0.32 12.52 -4.33
C ILE A 60 1.81 12.25 -4.11
N LYS A 61 2.16 11.12 -3.48
CA LYS A 61 3.56 10.71 -3.26
C LYS A 61 4.29 10.55 -4.59
N ASN A 62 3.68 9.86 -5.56
CA ASN A 62 4.25 9.62 -6.88
C ASN A 62 4.42 10.92 -7.68
N GLU A 63 3.41 11.80 -7.67
CA GLU A 63 3.49 13.11 -8.32
C GLU A 63 4.65 13.96 -7.77
N ARG A 64 4.82 13.99 -6.45
CA ARG A 64 5.94 14.69 -5.80
C ARG A 64 7.29 14.09 -6.14
N LEU A 65 7.42 12.76 -6.10
CA LEU A 65 8.67 12.10 -6.47
C LEU A 65 9.07 12.44 -7.92
N ASN A 66 8.12 12.41 -8.85
CA ASN A 66 8.35 12.70 -10.25
C ASN A 66 8.65 14.19 -10.53
N GLU A 67 8.15 15.10 -9.66
CA GLU A 67 8.40 16.55 -9.78
C GLU A 67 9.80 16.95 -9.30
N PHE A 68 10.28 16.35 -8.20
CA PHE A 68 11.51 16.76 -7.53
C PHE A 68 12.74 15.92 -7.90
N SER A 69 12.54 14.72 -8.41
CA SER A 69 13.63 13.83 -8.81
C SER A 69 13.22 13.06 -10.07
N PRO A 70 14.01 13.13 -11.16
CA PRO A 70 13.75 12.30 -12.34
C PRO A 70 13.85 10.84 -11.94
N GLN A 71 12.72 10.15 -11.95
CA GLN A 71 12.68 8.73 -11.64
C GLN A 71 13.12 7.89 -12.84
N SER A 72 13.73 6.73 -12.56
CA SER A 72 14.02 5.78 -13.63
C SER A 72 12.72 5.28 -14.27
N GLU A 73 12.79 4.92 -15.56
CA GLU A 73 11.66 4.36 -16.31
C GLU A 73 11.03 3.16 -15.56
N ARG A 74 11.87 2.34 -14.94
CA ARG A 74 11.44 1.18 -14.13
C ARG A 74 10.60 1.57 -12.91
N ILE A 75 10.96 2.63 -12.20
CA ILE A 75 10.17 3.14 -11.06
C ILE A 75 8.83 3.67 -11.55
N MET A 76 8.82 4.42 -12.66
CA MET A 76 7.59 4.95 -13.25
C MET A 76 6.63 3.83 -13.68
N GLU A 77 7.13 2.78 -14.34
CA GLU A 77 6.32 1.60 -14.71
C GLU A 77 5.69 0.92 -13.47
N LYS A 78 6.46 0.78 -12.39
CA LYS A 78 5.93 0.20 -11.14
C LYS A 78 4.92 1.09 -10.43
N GLN A 79 5.10 2.41 -10.49
CA GLN A 79 4.10 3.37 -9.98
C GLN A 79 2.78 3.24 -10.74
N GLU A 80 2.84 3.12 -12.07
CA GLU A 80 1.65 2.93 -12.91
C GLU A 80 0.97 1.58 -12.64
N GLU A 81 1.74 0.50 -12.48
CA GLU A 81 1.19 -0.82 -12.16
C GLU A 81 0.49 -0.82 -10.79
N LEU A 82 1.12 -0.24 -9.76
CA LEU A 82 0.51 -0.11 -8.43
C LEU A 82 -0.78 0.72 -8.49
N GLN A 83 -0.76 1.84 -9.22
CA GLN A 83 -1.93 2.69 -9.39
C GLN A 83 -3.09 1.93 -10.08
N LYS A 84 -2.79 1.09 -11.05
CA LYS A 84 -3.78 0.24 -11.72
C LYS A 84 -4.38 -0.77 -10.74
N ILE A 85 -3.54 -1.50 -10.00
CA ILE A 85 -4.01 -2.45 -8.98
C ILE A 85 -4.91 -1.74 -7.96
N MET A 86 -4.49 -0.58 -7.46
CA MET A 86 -5.29 0.21 -6.51
C MET A 86 -6.62 0.72 -7.08
N ASN A 87 -6.73 0.90 -8.41
CA ASN A 87 -8.00 1.24 -9.05
C ASN A 87 -8.95 0.02 -9.11
N ASP A 88 -8.40 -1.18 -9.23
CA ASP A 88 -9.16 -2.42 -9.40
C ASP A 88 -9.53 -3.09 -8.06
N VAL A 89 -8.89 -2.67 -6.95
CA VAL A 89 -9.08 -3.23 -5.59
C VAL A 89 -10.54 -3.23 -5.15
N MET A 90 -11.30 -2.17 -5.44
CA MET A 90 -12.73 -2.12 -5.16
C MET A 90 -13.51 -2.14 -6.47
N SER A 91 -13.84 -3.33 -6.97
CA SER A 91 -14.60 -3.49 -8.21
C SER A 91 -16.02 -2.91 -8.10
N GLU A 92 -16.57 -2.47 -9.22
CA GLU A 92 -17.95 -1.96 -9.30
C GLU A 92 -18.97 -3.04 -8.88
N GLU A 93 -18.70 -4.29 -9.26
CA GLU A 93 -19.55 -5.44 -8.88
C GLU A 93 -19.62 -5.62 -7.35
N LEU A 94 -18.50 -5.43 -6.66
CA LEU A 94 -18.46 -5.52 -5.19
C LEU A 94 -19.26 -4.37 -4.55
N ARG A 95 -19.17 -3.15 -5.09
CA ARG A 95 -19.95 -2.00 -4.63
C ARG A 95 -21.46 -2.22 -4.82
N GLU A 96 -21.87 -2.70 -5.99
CA GLU A 96 -23.28 -3.04 -6.27
C GLU A 96 -23.82 -4.13 -5.33
N LEU A 97 -22.99 -5.11 -4.96
CA LEU A 97 -23.36 -6.15 -3.98
C LEU A 97 -23.61 -5.56 -2.59
N TYR A 98 -22.80 -4.60 -2.14
CA TYR A 98 -23.02 -3.92 -0.86
C TYR A 98 -24.29 -3.08 -0.84
N GLU A 99 -24.54 -2.30 -1.90
CA GLU A 99 -25.75 -1.50 -2.01
C GLU A 99 -27.00 -2.42 -1.97
N LYS A 100 -26.95 -3.54 -2.68
CA LYS A 100 -28.04 -4.51 -2.68
C LYS A 100 -28.24 -5.21 -1.33
N MET A 101 -27.17 -5.42 -0.57
CA MET A 101 -27.27 -5.95 0.79
C MET A 101 -27.97 -4.97 1.73
N GLN A 102 -27.70 -3.67 1.61
CA GLN A 102 -28.40 -2.64 2.38
C GLN A 102 -29.91 -2.63 2.08
N GLU A 103 -30.28 -2.75 0.81
CA GLU A 103 -31.69 -2.84 0.41
C GLU A 103 -32.40 -4.08 1.00
N LEU A 104 -31.76 -5.26 0.93
CA LEU A 104 -32.31 -6.51 1.42
C LEU A 104 -32.43 -6.60 2.95
N MET A 105 -31.66 -5.79 3.65
CA MET A 105 -31.71 -5.70 5.12
C MET A 105 -33.08 -5.22 5.65
N GLU A 106 -33.80 -4.41 4.85
CA GLU A 106 -35.13 -3.93 5.21
C GLU A 106 -36.18 -5.04 5.08
N ASP A 107 -36.03 -5.90 4.07
CA ASP A 107 -37.00 -6.98 3.75
C ASP A 107 -36.84 -8.23 4.62
N MET A 108 -35.74 -8.37 5.36
CA MET A 108 -35.43 -9.47 6.29
C MET A 108 -35.68 -10.87 5.67
N ASN A 109 -35.34 -11.08 4.40
CA ASN A 109 -35.47 -12.36 3.71
C ASN A 109 -34.16 -13.17 3.81
N PRO A 110 -34.11 -14.23 4.66
CA PRO A 110 -32.89 -14.98 4.91
C PRO A 110 -32.32 -15.66 3.66
N ASP A 111 -33.19 -16.21 2.80
CA ASP A 111 -32.77 -16.95 1.61
C ASP A 111 -32.10 -16.04 0.57
N GLU A 112 -32.65 -14.84 0.37
CA GLU A 112 -32.09 -13.89 -0.58
C GLU A 112 -30.81 -13.26 -0.02
N LEU A 113 -30.79 -12.97 1.28
CA LEU A 113 -29.63 -12.47 1.99
C LEU A 113 -28.46 -13.47 1.91
N GLN A 114 -28.74 -14.77 2.14
CA GLN A 114 -27.74 -15.84 2.02
C GLN A 114 -27.12 -15.89 0.61
N LYS A 115 -27.94 -15.75 -0.43
CA LYS A 115 -27.43 -15.73 -1.82
C LYS A 115 -26.54 -14.52 -2.10
N GLN A 116 -26.85 -13.36 -1.53
CA GLN A 116 -26.00 -12.18 -1.69
C GLN A 116 -24.69 -12.32 -0.89
N LEU A 117 -24.73 -12.85 0.31
CA LEU A 117 -23.55 -13.17 1.10
C LEU A 117 -22.61 -14.16 0.37
N ASP A 118 -23.16 -15.18 -0.30
CA ASP A 118 -22.38 -16.12 -1.10
C ASP A 118 -21.67 -15.43 -2.30
N LYS A 119 -22.30 -14.43 -2.90
CA LYS A 119 -21.68 -13.63 -3.96
C LYS A 119 -20.61 -12.67 -3.41
N MET A 120 -20.87 -12.07 -2.24
CA MET A 120 -19.92 -11.20 -1.58
C MET A 120 -18.66 -11.95 -1.15
N ASP A 121 -18.74 -13.19 -0.75
CA ASP A 121 -17.61 -14.05 -0.42
C ASP A 121 -16.59 -14.11 -1.59
N VAL A 122 -17.08 -14.30 -2.80
CA VAL A 122 -16.23 -14.31 -4.00
C VAL A 122 -15.61 -12.93 -4.24
N GLY A 123 -16.35 -11.86 -4.01
CA GLY A 123 -15.86 -10.49 -4.12
C GLY A 123 -14.81 -10.15 -3.06
N GLN A 124 -14.99 -10.62 -1.83
CA GLN A 124 -14.03 -10.45 -0.74
C GLN A 124 -12.72 -11.20 -0.98
N ASP A 125 -12.78 -12.43 -1.48
CA ASP A 125 -11.58 -13.18 -1.87
C ASP A 125 -10.79 -12.49 -2.99
N ALA A 126 -11.48 -11.87 -3.94
CA ALA A 126 -10.86 -11.09 -5.00
C ALA A 126 -10.22 -9.81 -4.43
N LEU A 127 -10.93 -9.10 -3.56
CA LEU A 127 -10.43 -7.90 -2.87
C LEU A 127 -9.15 -8.20 -2.09
N GLU A 128 -9.13 -9.26 -1.27
CA GLU A 128 -7.97 -9.67 -0.48
C GLU A 128 -6.75 -9.94 -1.37
N LYS A 129 -6.92 -10.70 -2.44
CA LYS A 129 -5.83 -10.99 -3.40
C LYS A 129 -5.26 -9.76 -4.08
N GLU A 130 -6.12 -8.81 -4.46
CA GLU A 130 -5.66 -7.56 -5.07
C GLU A 130 -4.99 -6.64 -4.05
N LEU A 131 -5.44 -6.65 -2.79
CA LEU A 131 -4.77 -5.92 -1.70
C LEU A 131 -3.40 -6.50 -1.37
N ASP A 132 -3.26 -7.83 -1.29
CA ASP A 132 -1.97 -8.49 -1.09
C ASP A 132 -1.01 -8.16 -2.23
N ARG A 133 -1.50 -8.18 -3.47
CA ARG A 133 -0.72 -7.80 -4.63
C ARG A 133 -0.30 -6.34 -4.60
N ALA A 134 -1.20 -5.44 -4.20
CA ALA A 134 -0.91 -4.02 -4.03
C ALA A 134 0.17 -3.79 -2.97
N LEU A 135 0.08 -4.49 -1.84
CA LEU A 135 1.06 -4.43 -0.76
C LEU A 135 2.44 -4.90 -1.20
N GLU A 136 2.51 -6.00 -1.93
CA GLU A 136 3.77 -6.52 -2.47
C GLU A 136 4.41 -5.54 -3.46
N GLN A 137 3.64 -4.98 -4.39
CA GLN A 137 4.11 -3.98 -5.34
C GLN A 137 4.55 -2.69 -4.64
N PHE A 138 3.83 -2.26 -3.61
CA PHE A 138 4.20 -1.10 -2.82
C PHE A 138 5.54 -1.29 -2.11
N LYS A 139 5.77 -2.44 -1.47
CA LYS A 139 7.04 -2.78 -0.83
C LYS A 139 8.20 -2.83 -1.82
N GLN A 140 7.97 -3.42 -2.99
CA GLN A 140 8.97 -3.44 -4.07
C GLN A 140 9.30 -2.04 -4.57
N LEU A 141 8.31 -1.19 -4.78
CA LEU A 141 8.49 0.19 -5.21
C LEU A 141 9.27 1.01 -4.17
N GLU A 142 8.94 0.91 -2.88
CA GLU A 142 9.67 1.58 -1.82
C GLU A 142 11.14 1.15 -1.76
N TRP A 143 11.39 -0.14 -1.92
CA TRP A 143 12.74 -0.67 -1.96
C TRP A 143 13.54 -0.13 -3.16
N GLU A 144 12.94 -0.09 -4.36
CA GLU A 144 13.60 0.40 -5.56
C GLU A 144 13.92 1.90 -5.48
N VAL A 145 12.99 2.71 -4.96
CA VAL A 145 13.23 4.14 -4.71
C VAL A 145 14.40 4.34 -3.76
N LYS A 146 14.44 3.62 -2.63
CA LYS A 146 15.57 3.67 -1.70
C LYS A 146 16.89 3.25 -2.33
N MET A 147 16.88 2.19 -3.14
CA MET A 147 18.08 1.73 -3.84
C MET A 147 18.59 2.76 -4.85
N GLU A 148 17.71 3.45 -5.56
CA GLU A 148 18.09 4.49 -6.51
C GLU A 148 18.69 5.70 -5.79
N GLU A 149 18.10 6.14 -4.67
CA GLU A 149 18.64 7.18 -3.80
C GLU A 149 20.03 6.82 -3.27
N LEU A 150 20.23 5.59 -2.79
CA LEU A 150 21.53 5.09 -2.32
C LEU A 150 22.60 5.08 -3.42
N VAL A 151 22.22 4.68 -4.64
CA VAL A 151 23.13 4.68 -5.80
C VAL A 151 23.55 6.12 -6.16
N GLU A 152 22.63 7.07 -6.07
CA GLU A 152 22.92 8.48 -6.36
C GLU A 152 23.84 9.08 -5.29
N GLU A 153 23.56 8.84 -4.01
CA GLU A 153 24.45 9.25 -2.89
C GLU A 153 25.85 8.64 -3.00
N LEU A 154 25.95 7.36 -3.43
CA LEU A 154 27.25 6.70 -3.67
C LEU A 154 28.02 7.34 -4.84
N ARG A 155 27.33 7.73 -5.90
CA ARG A 155 27.96 8.44 -7.03
C ARG A 155 28.52 9.79 -6.60
N ASP A 156 27.74 10.55 -5.83
CA ASP A 156 28.16 11.84 -5.31
C ASP A 156 29.39 11.68 -4.40
N LEU A 157 29.45 10.66 -3.56
CA LEU A 157 30.63 10.38 -2.72
C LEU A 157 31.82 9.97 -3.57
N ALA A 158 31.64 9.18 -4.61
CA ALA A 158 32.70 8.79 -5.53
C ALA A 158 33.28 9.99 -6.29
N GLU A 159 32.44 10.93 -6.76
CA GLU A 159 32.90 12.17 -7.37
C GLU A 159 33.70 13.05 -6.40
N LYS A 160 33.22 13.22 -5.17
CA LYS A 160 33.95 13.97 -4.14
C LYS A 160 35.28 13.31 -3.77
N GLN A 161 35.34 11.98 -3.76
CA GLN A 161 36.57 11.24 -3.51
C GLN A 161 37.57 11.42 -4.67
N ASP A 162 37.10 11.40 -5.92
CA ASP A 162 37.93 11.63 -7.10
C ASP A 162 38.48 13.07 -7.13
N ASP A 163 37.67 14.06 -6.78
CA ASP A 163 38.09 15.45 -6.65
C ASP A 163 39.12 15.65 -5.53
N LEU A 164 38.95 14.97 -4.40
CA LEU A 164 39.95 15.00 -3.31
C LEU A 164 41.27 14.34 -3.74
N ALA A 165 41.20 13.25 -4.51
CA ALA A 165 42.40 12.61 -5.07
C ALA A 165 43.14 13.57 -6.01
N LYS A 166 42.46 14.28 -6.91
CA LYS A 166 43.06 15.29 -7.81
C LYS A 166 43.72 16.45 -7.05
N LYS A 167 43.04 16.96 -6.01
CA LYS A 167 43.60 18.00 -5.15
C LYS A 167 44.86 17.52 -4.39
N THR A 168 44.89 16.24 -4.04
CA THR A 168 46.06 15.62 -3.37
C THR A 168 47.22 15.49 -4.35
N GLU A 169 46.99 15.03 -5.57
CA GLU A 169 48.02 14.92 -6.62
C GLU A 169 48.57 16.27 -7.06
N GLY A 170 47.69 17.30 -7.10
CA GLY A 170 48.05 18.66 -7.46
C GLY A 170 48.73 19.45 -6.33
N GLU A 171 48.89 18.89 -5.13
CA GLU A 171 49.40 19.60 -3.93
C GLU A 171 48.62 20.90 -3.64
N GLU A 172 47.34 20.94 -3.97
CA GLU A 172 46.51 22.15 -3.89
C GLU A 172 46.08 22.50 -2.48
N LEU A 173 46.12 21.55 -1.53
CA LEU A 173 45.67 21.72 -0.15
C LEU A 173 46.72 21.23 0.86
N PRO A 174 46.84 21.89 2.06
CA PRO A 174 47.66 21.40 3.15
C PRO A 174 47.22 20.00 3.60
N GLY A 175 48.20 19.15 4.01
CA GLY A 175 47.95 17.76 4.41
C GLY A 175 46.91 17.58 5.53
N ASP A 176 46.81 18.55 6.45
CA ASP A 176 45.81 18.51 7.53
C ASP A 176 44.38 18.77 7.04
N GLN A 177 44.23 19.56 5.96
CA GLN A 177 42.92 19.77 5.32
C GLN A 177 42.51 18.56 4.51
N LEU A 178 43.44 17.94 3.77
CA LEU A 178 43.20 16.70 3.04
C LEU A 178 42.72 15.57 3.96
N LYS A 179 43.37 15.43 5.12
CA LYS A 179 42.93 14.43 6.14
C LYS A 179 41.52 14.69 6.64
N LYS A 180 41.18 15.94 6.92
CA LYS A 180 39.82 16.29 7.41
C LYS A 180 38.76 16.08 6.36
N GLU A 181 39.03 16.42 5.08
CA GLU A 181 38.10 16.15 3.96
C GLU A 181 37.92 14.63 3.78
N GLN A 182 38.99 13.81 3.88
CA GLN A 182 38.92 12.37 3.82
C GLN A 182 38.11 11.75 4.95
N GLU A 183 38.31 12.22 6.21
CA GLU A 183 37.52 11.78 7.36
C GLU A 183 36.04 12.07 7.15
N THR A 184 35.68 13.25 6.65
CA THR A 184 34.27 13.60 6.34
C THR A 184 33.67 12.69 5.29
N LEU A 185 34.42 12.30 4.24
CA LEU A 185 33.96 11.36 3.24
C LEU A 185 33.78 9.94 3.77
N ASN A 186 34.69 9.50 4.65
CA ASN A 186 34.61 8.20 5.30
C ASN A 186 33.37 8.13 6.21
N ASP A 187 33.12 9.17 7.02
CA ASP A 187 31.95 9.26 7.88
C ASP A 187 30.64 9.20 7.06
N ALA A 188 30.55 9.96 5.97
CA ALA A 188 29.41 9.94 5.07
C ALA A 188 29.19 8.56 4.42
N PHE A 189 30.26 7.86 4.05
CA PHE A 189 30.18 6.51 3.52
C PHE A 189 29.72 5.49 4.58
N ASP A 190 30.20 5.65 5.83
CA ASP A 190 29.77 4.79 6.93
C ASP A 190 28.29 5.00 7.28
N GLU A 191 27.80 6.25 7.29
CA GLU A 191 26.39 6.55 7.43
C GLU A 191 25.53 5.91 6.30
N LEU A 192 26.07 5.90 5.08
CA LEU A 192 25.37 5.32 3.93
C LEU A 192 25.22 3.78 4.03
N LYS A 193 26.20 3.11 4.65
CA LYS A 193 26.15 1.65 4.88
C LYS A 193 25.09 1.24 5.91
N GLU A 194 24.67 2.16 6.77
CA GLU A 194 23.66 1.90 7.80
C GLU A 194 22.21 2.15 7.34
N LYS A 195 22.00 2.76 6.14
CA LYS A 195 20.69 2.99 5.53
C LYS A 195 20.14 1.76 4.84
#